data_7b62542a9662dd496ee97eaa11f8efe1
#
_entry.id   7b62542a9662dd496ee97eaa11f8efe1
#
_cell.length_a   1.000
_cell.length_b   1.000
_cell.length_c   1.000
_cell.angle_alpha   90.00
_cell.angle_beta   90.00
_cell.angle_gamma   90.00
#
_symmetry.space_group_name_H-M   'P 1'
#
loop_
_entity.id
_entity.type
_entity.pdbx_description
1 polymer ?
#
loop_
_entity_poly.entity_id
_entity_poly.type
_entity_poly.pdbx_seq_one_letter_code
_entity_poly.pdbx_strand_id
1 'polypeptide(L)'
;MAAVPDTLSYPITLRHEHRVVFTRDVFAAGNETLAGLLTPREPGGRARALVFWDAGLTRSYPGFAEALRAWFAARADRIVLEGAPVSLPGGEPVKNDFSQLQRVWAEINAARLCRHSFVIAIGGGAVLDLVGFGAATAHRGI
;
A
#
# COMPACT_ATOMS: atom_id res chain seq x y z
N MET A 1 19.32 22.18 -46.17
CA MET A 1 19.21 21.78 -44.75
C MET A 1 17.71 21.71 -44.41
N ALA A 2 17.19 20.55 -44.03
CA ALA A 2 15.82 20.46 -43.53
C ALA A 2 15.77 21.18 -42.18
N ALA A 3 14.75 22.05 -41.96
CA ALA A 3 14.53 22.68 -40.69
C ALA A 3 14.20 21.63 -39.65
N VAL A 4 14.90 21.64 -38.51
CA VAL A 4 14.56 20.80 -37.36
C VAL A 4 13.26 21.37 -36.78
N PRO A 5 12.21 20.56 -36.56
CA PRO A 5 10.97 21.05 -36.00
C PRO A 5 11.17 21.54 -34.57
N ASP A 6 10.63 22.73 -34.27
CA ASP A 6 10.71 23.35 -32.93
C ASP A 6 9.92 22.61 -31.86
N THR A 7 9.08 21.67 -32.24
CA THR A 7 8.21 20.92 -31.35
C THR A 7 8.30 19.41 -31.65
N LEU A 8 8.56 18.62 -30.61
CA LEU A 8 8.50 17.17 -30.64
C LEU A 8 7.31 16.70 -29.78
N SER A 9 6.42 15.91 -30.37
CA SER A 9 5.28 15.32 -29.66
C SER A 9 5.38 13.81 -29.67
N TYR A 10 5.30 13.20 -28.49
CA TYR A 10 5.26 11.75 -28.32
C TYR A 10 4.00 11.35 -27.54
N PRO A 11 3.11 10.52 -28.09
CA PRO A 11 2.01 9.97 -27.32
C PRO A 11 2.54 8.95 -26.31
N ILE A 12 2.08 9.07 -25.05
CA ILE A 12 2.38 8.12 -23.98
C ILE A 12 1.07 7.45 -23.58
N THR A 13 0.99 6.13 -23.75
CA THR A 13 -0.17 5.34 -23.35
C THR A 13 0.20 4.51 -22.12
N LEU A 14 -0.51 4.71 -21.01
CA LEU A 14 -0.39 3.93 -19.79
C LEU A 14 -1.61 3.01 -19.68
N ARG A 15 -1.35 1.73 -19.38
CA ARG A 15 -2.39 0.75 -19.10
C ARG A 15 -2.31 0.35 -17.64
N HIS A 16 -3.40 0.57 -16.91
CA HIS A 16 -3.54 0.14 -15.53
C HIS A 16 -4.61 -0.95 -15.43
N GLU A 17 -4.35 -1.96 -14.60
CA GLU A 17 -5.32 -2.98 -14.24
C GLU A 17 -5.77 -2.73 -12.80
N HIS A 18 -7.07 -2.47 -12.62
CA HIS A 18 -7.69 -2.36 -11.31
C HIS A 18 -8.44 -3.65 -11.01
N ARG A 19 -8.08 -4.32 -9.90
CA ARG A 19 -8.70 -5.57 -9.48
C ARG A 19 -9.55 -5.34 -8.24
N VAL A 20 -10.78 -5.80 -8.29
CA VAL A 20 -11.67 -5.86 -7.12
C VAL A 20 -11.91 -7.32 -6.79
N VAL A 21 -11.54 -7.72 -5.58
CA VAL A 21 -11.67 -9.10 -5.11
C VAL A 21 -12.49 -9.10 -3.82
N PHE A 22 -13.60 -9.81 -3.80
CA PHE A 22 -14.43 -9.98 -2.61
C PHE A 22 -13.95 -11.20 -1.82
N THR A 23 -13.66 -10.98 -0.53
CA THR A 23 -13.23 -12.04 0.39
C THR A 23 -13.78 -11.78 1.79
N ARG A 24 -13.69 -12.78 2.66
CA ARG A 24 -13.98 -12.67 4.10
C ARG A 24 -12.77 -13.18 4.87
N ASP A 25 -12.60 -12.64 6.08
CA ASP A 25 -11.53 -13.08 6.99
C ASP A 25 -10.16 -13.14 6.29
N VAL A 26 -9.80 -12.03 5.63
CA VAL A 26 -8.60 -11.93 4.76
C VAL A 26 -7.31 -12.33 5.48
N PHE A 27 -7.26 -12.20 6.82
CA PHE A 27 -6.12 -12.60 7.65
C PHE A 27 -6.27 -13.99 8.28
N ALA A 28 -7.32 -14.77 7.95
CA ALA A 28 -7.39 -16.17 8.35
C ALA A 28 -6.25 -16.99 7.72
N ALA A 29 -5.74 -17.97 8.46
CA ALA A 29 -4.59 -18.78 8.03
C ALA A 29 -4.76 -19.43 6.65
N GLY A 30 -5.97 -19.91 6.33
CA GLY A 30 -6.30 -20.53 5.04
C GLY A 30 -6.69 -19.57 3.92
N ASN A 31 -6.74 -18.26 4.18
CA ASN A 31 -7.10 -17.28 3.15
C ASN A 31 -5.85 -16.78 2.41
N GLU A 32 -5.70 -17.19 1.17
CA GLU A 32 -4.57 -16.81 0.30
C GLU A 32 -4.90 -15.64 -0.65
N THR A 33 -6.07 -15.02 -0.53
CA THR A 33 -6.51 -13.94 -1.44
C THR A 33 -5.51 -12.78 -1.46
N LEU A 34 -5.16 -12.23 -0.29
CA LEU A 34 -4.22 -11.12 -0.19
C LEU A 34 -2.82 -11.56 -0.61
N ALA A 35 -2.36 -12.74 -0.17
CA ALA A 35 -1.04 -13.25 -0.53
C ALA A 35 -0.88 -13.45 -2.04
N GLY A 36 -1.94 -13.87 -2.72
CA GLY A 36 -1.96 -14.02 -4.18
C GLY A 36 -1.88 -12.69 -4.94
N LEU A 37 -2.24 -11.57 -4.31
CA LEU A 37 -2.10 -10.22 -4.87
C LEU A 37 -0.71 -9.62 -4.64
N LEU A 38 -0.02 -10.04 -3.57
CA LEU A 38 1.31 -9.56 -3.20
C LEU A 38 2.40 -10.41 -3.87
N THR A 39 2.51 -10.30 -5.18
CA THR A 39 3.48 -11.08 -5.94
C THR A 39 4.78 -10.30 -6.13
N PRO A 40 5.95 -10.88 -5.83
CA PRO A 40 7.23 -10.22 -6.09
C PRO A 40 7.41 -10.04 -7.60
N ARG A 41 8.06 -8.96 -7.99
CA ARG A 41 8.36 -8.71 -9.41
C ARG A 41 9.44 -9.64 -9.94
N GLU A 42 10.39 -10.01 -9.08
CA GLU A 42 11.50 -10.88 -9.47
C GLU A 42 11.19 -12.33 -9.09
N PRO A 43 11.39 -13.28 -10.00
CA PRO A 43 11.26 -14.70 -9.68
C PRO A 43 12.15 -15.09 -8.49
N GLY A 44 11.56 -15.76 -7.49
CA GLY A 44 12.26 -16.18 -6.28
C GLY A 44 12.50 -15.07 -5.26
N GLY A 45 12.10 -13.83 -5.55
CA GLY A 45 12.12 -12.72 -4.59
C GLY A 45 10.97 -12.81 -3.59
N ARG A 46 10.99 -11.91 -2.59
CA ARG A 46 9.88 -11.72 -1.65
C ARG A 46 9.18 -10.40 -1.94
N ALA A 47 7.86 -10.39 -1.85
CA ALA A 47 7.08 -9.17 -1.89
C ALA A 47 7.35 -8.33 -0.62
N ARG A 48 7.60 -7.03 -0.78
CA ARG A 48 7.82 -6.10 0.32
C ARG A 48 6.57 -5.25 0.51
N ALA A 49 6.02 -5.21 1.71
CA ALA A 49 4.77 -4.51 2.00
C ALA A 49 4.87 -3.68 3.28
N LEU A 50 4.33 -2.47 3.24
CA LEU A 50 4.08 -1.63 4.41
C LEU A 50 2.57 -1.50 4.60
N VAL A 51 2.10 -1.61 5.84
CA VAL A 51 0.67 -1.60 6.16
C VAL A 51 0.31 -0.35 6.94
N PHE A 52 -0.71 0.35 6.46
CA PHE A 52 -1.42 1.41 7.16
C PHE A 52 -2.84 0.95 7.48
N TRP A 53 -3.36 1.29 8.65
CA TRP A 53 -4.69 0.86 9.04
C TRP A 53 -5.41 1.90 9.91
N ASP A 54 -6.74 1.88 9.82
CA ASP A 54 -7.62 2.77 10.57
C ASP A 54 -7.63 2.38 12.06
N ALA A 55 -7.22 3.29 12.94
CA ALA A 55 -7.22 3.08 14.38
C ALA A 55 -8.60 2.67 14.94
N GLY A 56 -9.67 3.05 14.26
CA GLY A 56 -11.03 2.65 14.62
C GLY A 56 -11.28 1.15 14.56
N LEU A 57 -10.49 0.42 13.76
CA LEU A 57 -10.64 -1.02 13.63
C LEU A 57 -10.39 -1.78 14.91
N THR A 58 -9.52 -1.29 15.81
CA THR A 58 -9.29 -1.94 17.11
C THR A 58 -10.54 -2.00 17.99
N ARG A 59 -11.46 -1.04 17.84
CA ARG A 59 -12.73 -1.06 18.58
C ARG A 59 -13.68 -2.13 18.09
N SER A 60 -13.71 -2.36 16.78
CA SER A 60 -14.58 -3.36 16.14
C SER A 60 -13.96 -4.75 16.11
N TYR A 61 -12.64 -4.82 16.09
CA TYR A 61 -11.87 -6.07 16.00
C TYR A 61 -10.72 -6.05 17.01
N PRO A 62 -11.00 -6.32 18.30
CA PRO A 62 -9.95 -6.55 19.30
C PRO A 62 -8.98 -7.63 18.81
N GLY A 63 -7.67 -7.39 18.88
CA GLY A 63 -6.66 -8.33 18.36
C GLY A 63 -6.33 -8.17 16.87
N PHE A 64 -6.87 -7.16 16.18
CA PHE A 64 -6.61 -6.93 14.74
C PHE A 64 -5.11 -6.82 14.43
N ALA A 65 -4.37 -6.04 15.22
CA ALA A 65 -2.94 -5.83 14.98
C ALA A 65 -2.11 -7.11 15.18
N GLU A 66 -2.50 -7.94 16.12
CA GLU A 66 -1.88 -9.25 16.37
C GLU A 66 -2.18 -10.23 15.22
N ALA A 67 -3.43 -10.30 14.79
CA ALA A 67 -3.83 -11.15 13.65
C ALA A 67 -3.09 -10.74 12.37
N LEU A 68 -2.96 -9.44 12.11
CA LEU A 68 -2.20 -8.90 10.98
C LEU A 68 -0.73 -9.35 11.04
N ARG A 69 -0.06 -9.15 12.18
CA ARG A 69 1.35 -9.56 12.35
C ARG A 69 1.53 -11.06 12.21
N ALA A 70 0.64 -11.86 12.81
CA ALA A 70 0.67 -13.32 12.70
C ALA A 70 0.50 -13.78 11.25
N TRP A 71 -0.38 -13.12 10.49
CA TRP A 71 -0.58 -13.43 9.07
C TRP A 71 0.69 -13.20 8.24
N PHE A 72 1.41 -12.08 8.46
CA PHE A 72 2.68 -11.81 7.79
C PHE A 72 3.78 -12.76 8.26
N ALA A 73 3.87 -13.05 9.55
CA ALA A 73 4.86 -13.97 10.10
C ALA A 73 4.72 -15.38 9.50
N ALA A 74 3.48 -15.86 9.31
CA ALA A 74 3.20 -17.16 8.69
C ALA A 74 3.60 -17.23 7.20
N ARG A 75 3.90 -16.09 6.56
CA ARG A 75 4.25 -15.97 5.13
C ARG A 75 5.57 -15.27 4.90
N ALA A 76 6.43 -15.22 5.92
CA ALA A 76 7.72 -14.51 5.87
C ALA A 76 8.70 -15.07 4.82
N ASP A 77 8.46 -16.27 4.34
CA ASP A 77 9.17 -16.87 3.21
C ASP A 77 8.87 -16.18 1.87
N ARG A 78 7.67 -15.60 1.71
CA ARG A 78 7.18 -14.99 0.48
C ARG A 78 6.98 -13.48 0.58
N ILE A 79 6.62 -12.99 1.75
CA ILE A 79 6.20 -11.59 1.97
C ILE A 79 6.97 -11.02 3.16
N VAL A 80 7.57 -9.85 2.97
CA VAL A 80 8.23 -9.09 4.02
C VAL A 80 7.31 -7.96 4.47
N LEU A 81 6.96 -7.94 5.76
CA LEU A 81 6.35 -6.77 6.38
C LEU A 81 7.47 -5.78 6.74
N GLU A 82 7.47 -4.64 6.08
CA GLU A 82 8.45 -3.59 6.32
C GLU A 82 8.03 -2.70 7.49
N GLY A 83 8.80 -2.75 8.54
CA GLY A 83 8.50 -2.01 9.77
C GLY A 83 7.28 -2.55 10.54
N ALA A 84 6.78 -1.75 11.46
CA ALA A 84 5.54 -2.04 12.19
C ALA A 84 4.32 -1.52 11.40
N PRO A 85 3.18 -2.23 11.41
CA PRO A 85 1.95 -1.68 10.86
C PRO A 85 1.58 -0.34 11.49
N VAL A 86 1.28 0.66 10.67
CA VAL A 86 1.08 2.05 11.08
C VAL A 86 -0.40 2.32 11.30
N SER A 87 -0.77 2.70 12.51
CA SER A 87 -2.14 3.12 12.82
C SER A 87 -2.34 4.59 12.46
N LEU A 88 -3.39 4.90 11.71
CA LEU A 88 -3.80 6.24 11.33
C LEU A 88 -5.16 6.58 11.92
N PRO A 89 -5.44 7.84 12.27
CA PRO A 89 -6.78 8.26 12.65
C PRO A 89 -7.74 8.06 11.47
N GLY A 90 -8.94 7.58 11.75
CA GLY A 90 -10.01 7.44 10.77
C GLY A 90 -10.91 8.68 10.71
N GLY A 91 -11.87 8.65 9.77
CA GLY A 91 -12.88 9.67 9.58
C GLY A 91 -12.47 10.81 8.65
N GLU A 92 -13.45 11.57 8.16
CA GLU A 92 -13.24 12.64 7.16
C GLU A 92 -12.19 13.69 7.55
N PRO A 93 -12.01 14.09 8.83
CA PRO A 93 -10.99 15.09 9.19
C PRO A 93 -9.56 14.70 8.76
N VAL A 94 -9.26 13.41 8.65
CA VAL A 94 -7.92 12.95 8.28
C VAL A 94 -7.52 13.35 6.85
N LYS A 95 -8.49 13.54 5.96
CA LYS A 95 -8.24 13.97 4.57
C LYS A 95 -7.68 15.38 4.47
N ASN A 96 -7.98 16.23 5.45
CA ASN A 96 -7.52 17.62 5.52
C ASN A 96 -6.32 17.81 6.46
N ASP A 97 -5.84 16.73 7.06
CA ASP A 97 -4.69 16.78 7.96
C ASP A 97 -3.40 16.44 7.21
N PHE A 98 -2.72 17.49 6.74
CA PHE A 98 -1.47 17.34 6.01
C PHE A 98 -0.37 16.65 6.84
N SER A 99 -0.43 16.72 8.17
CA SER A 99 0.54 16.02 9.03
C SER A 99 0.45 14.49 8.90
N GLN A 100 -0.74 13.96 8.66
CA GLN A 100 -0.91 12.53 8.43
C GLN A 100 -0.35 12.09 7.07
N LEU A 101 -0.46 12.93 6.05
CA LEU A 101 0.17 12.70 4.75
C LEU A 101 1.70 12.71 4.87
N GLN A 102 2.26 13.68 5.58
CA GLN A 102 3.70 13.72 5.87
C GLN A 102 4.15 12.46 6.61
N ARG A 103 3.34 11.96 7.54
CA ARG A 103 3.61 10.71 8.25
C ARG A 103 3.63 9.51 7.29
N VAL A 104 2.65 9.41 6.37
CA VAL A 104 2.65 8.35 5.35
C VAL A 104 3.94 8.37 4.53
N TRP A 105 4.37 9.54 4.06
CA TRP A 105 5.63 9.68 3.32
C TRP A 105 6.86 9.30 4.16
N ALA A 106 6.89 9.72 5.42
CA ALA A 106 8.01 9.40 6.32
C ALA A 106 8.14 7.89 6.55
N GLU A 107 7.03 7.19 6.78
CA GLU A 107 7.00 5.75 6.97
C GLU A 107 7.42 4.99 5.69
N ILE A 108 6.91 5.41 4.52
CA ILE A 108 7.31 4.85 3.22
C ILE A 108 8.82 5.02 3.00
N ASN A 109 9.36 6.20 3.31
CA ASN A 109 10.78 6.49 3.16
C ASN A 109 11.63 5.68 4.16
N ALA A 110 11.21 5.60 5.42
CA ALA A 110 11.89 4.82 6.46
C ALA A 110 11.93 3.33 6.11
N ALA A 111 10.85 2.80 5.57
CA ALA A 111 10.75 1.42 5.07
C ALA A 111 11.52 1.20 3.75
N ARG A 112 12.11 2.25 3.16
CA ARG A 112 12.82 2.18 1.87
C ARG A 112 12.01 1.46 0.79
N LEU A 113 10.71 1.75 0.72
CA LEU A 113 9.87 1.18 -0.33
C LEU A 113 10.26 1.77 -1.69
N CYS A 114 10.03 1.00 -2.73
CA CYS A 114 10.24 1.40 -4.10
C CYS A 114 9.03 1.02 -4.95
N ARG A 115 9.01 1.40 -6.22
CA ARG A 115 7.92 1.10 -7.17
C ARG A 115 7.57 -0.38 -7.36
N HIS A 116 8.31 -1.29 -6.73
CA HIS A 116 8.09 -2.74 -6.74
C HIS A 116 7.60 -3.27 -5.39
N SER A 117 7.41 -2.36 -4.45
CA SER A 117 6.87 -2.65 -3.12
C SER A 117 5.36 -2.43 -3.12
N PHE A 118 4.72 -2.85 -2.05
CA PHE A 118 3.29 -2.69 -1.85
C PHE A 118 3.01 -1.80 -0.65
N VAL A 119 2.07 -0.89 -0.81
CA VAL A 119 1.45 -0.17 0.29
C VAL A 119 0.04 -0.72 0.47
N ILE A 120 -0.24 -1.23 1.66
CA ILE A 120 -1.54 -1.81 2.00
C ILE A 120 -2.27 -0.84 2.93
N ALA A 121 -3.42 -0.36 2.50
CA ALA A 121 -4.30 0.47 3.30
C ALA A 121 -5.52 -0.34 3.75
N ILE A 122 -5.81 -0.33 5.06
CA ILE A 122 -6.91 -1.08 5.65
C ILE A 122 -7.79 -0.13 6.43
N GLY A 123 -9.03 0.05 5.99
CA GLY A 123 -9.94 0.99 6.67
C GLY A 123 -11.06 1.49 5.77
N GLY A 124 -11.70 2.56 6.22
CA GLY A 124 -12.71 3.27 5.47
C GLY A 124 -12.11 4.21 4.40
N GLY A 125 -12.97 4.80 3.57
CA GLY A 125 -12.58 5.63 2.42
C GLY A 125 -11.57 6.72 2.78
N ALA A 126 -11.69 7.37 3.94
CA ALA A 126 -10.78 8.45 4.34
C ALA A 126 -9.33 7.97 4.49
N VAL A 127 -9.11 6.81 5.10
CA VAL A 127 -7.77 6.22 5.24
C VAL A 127 -7.27 5.71 3.90
N LEU A 128 -8.15 5.09 3.09
CA LEU A 128 -7.79 4.62 1.75
C LEU A 128 -7.35 5.78 0.85
N ASP A 129 -8.07 6.91 0.87
CA ASP A 129 -7.73 8.10 0.08
C ASP A 129 -6.40 8.72 0.53
N LEU A 130 -6.21 8.88 1.85
CA LEU A 130 -4.96 9.43 2.41
C LEU A 130 -3.74 8.59 2.04
N VAL A 131 -3.83 7.28 2.30
CA VAL A 131 -2.71 6.36 2.05
C VAL A 131 -2.47 6.18 0.56
N GLY A 132 -3.53 6.06 -0.23
CA GLY A 132 -3.45 5.96 -1.69
C GLY A 132 -2.79 7.20 -2.31
N PHE A 133 -3.17 8.41 -1.88
CA PHE A 133 -2.53 9.64 -2.32
C PHE A 133 -1.06 9.71 -1.86
N GLY A 134 -0.79 9.33 -0.60
CA GLY A 134 0.57 9.28 -0.07
C GLY A 134 1.47 8.33 -0.85
N ALA A 135 1.00 7.12 -1.15
CA ALA A 135 1.73 6.15 -1.96
C ALA A 135 1.96 6.63 -3.40
N ALA A 136 0.92 7.18 -4.04
CA ALA A 136 1.01 7.70 -5.41
C ALA A 136 1.97 8.88 -5.56
N THR A 137 2.17 9.66 -4.51
CA THR A 137 3.04 10.85 -4.51
C THR A 137 4.40 10.62 -3.86
N ALA A 138 4.58 9.50 -3.16
CA ALA A 138 5.88 9.11 -2.63
C ALA A 138 6.85 8.74 -3.77
N HIS A 139 8.07 9.30 -3.73
CA HIS A 139 9.11 9.09 -4.75
C HIS A 139 8.60 9.41 -6.18
N ARG A 140 8.17 8.40 -6.92
CA ARG A 140 7.58 8.50 -8.27
C ARG A 140 6.34 7.60 -8.40
N GLY A 141 5.69 7.33 -7.28
CA GLY A 141 4.60 6.37 -7.11
C GLY A 141 5.09 4.98 -6.68
N ILE A 142 4.34 4.42 -5.75
CA ILE A 142 4.51 3.06 -5.21
C ILE A 142 3.21 2.30 -5.45
#